data_867bb7067e4099b366d8616f221e54c5
#
_entry.id   867bb7067e4099b366d8616f221e54c5
#
_cell.length_a   1.000
_cell.length_b   1.000
_cell.length_c   1.000
_cell.angle_alpha   90.00
_cell.angle_beta   90.00
_cell.angle_gamma   90.00
#
_symmetry.space_group_name_H-M   'P 1'
#
loop_
_entity.id
_entity.type
_entity.pdbx_description
1 polymer ?
#
loop_
_entity_poly.entity_id
_entity_poly.type
_entity_poly.pdbx_seq_one_letter_code
_entity_poly.pdbx_strand_id
1 'polypeptide(L)'
;MKKIVLAAGGPSGALLLAPLFSALSSAGGVAPVAILGEPLHPELAACFGLSEPILCSSGARLATLSEAVAFMEERLLAAEPDLVVVLGSDRAALAAALGAAELGLPVAAADAGLRSGETQEQAEMNRRIIDTIADMHFVSEHSGLYNLINEGFDEDRLLFAGNLAIDSLAALMERSGARSVAERYGSGPKKYALMMPGKELEPAQSAMLSELAAILPVIVLKPEEGGETLELPDGVQLVERPEPSALLALLRDSAMLLTASGELQAEATVMNVPCLTLRERTERPSTLEIGTNTLVGLDVEAILHLVGHIQGAPVAERNRSKIPEKWDGAAAGRMAEMLERLVAGS
;
A
#
# COMPACT_ATOMS: atom_id res chain seq x y z
N MET A 1 -10.15 -5.96 -29.59
CA MET A 1 -10.04 -6.37 -28.18
C MET A 1 -10.22 -5.12 -27.35
N LYS A 2 -11.08 -5.16 -26.33
CA LYS A 2 -11.32 -4.03 -25.44
C LYS A 2 -10.03 -3.68 -24.69
N LYS A 3 -9.79 -2.37 -24.47
CA LYS A 3 -8.59 -1.89 -23.80
C LYS A 3 -8.92 -1.40 -22.40
N ILE A 4 -8.17 -1.83 -21.41
CA ILE A 4 -8.28 -1.33 -20.02
C ILE A 4 -6.97 -0.63 -19.67
N VAL A 5 -7.05 0.67 -19.34
CA VAL A 5 -5.91 1.39 -18.78
C VAL A 5 -5.89 1.21 -17.26
N LEU A 6 -4.75 0.80 -16.73
CA LEU A 6 -4.44 0.78 -15.30
C LEU A 6 -3.57 1.98 -14.98
N ALA A 7 -4.07 2.93 -14.20
CA ALA A 7 -3.37 4.16 -13.88
C ALA A 7 -3.00 4.21 -12.40
N ALA A 8 -1.73 4.44 -12.11
CA ALA A 8 -1.19 4.53 -10.75
C ALA A 8 -0.08 5.58 -10.65
N GLY A 9 0.21 6.03 -9.45
CA GLY A 9 1.27 6.99 -9.20
C GLY A 9 2.58 6.35 -8.77
N GLY A 10 2.89 6.49 -7.48
CA GLY A 10 4.15 6.04 -6.89
C GLY A 10 4.18 4.55 -6.51
N PRO A 11 5.11 4.18 -5.62
CA PRO A 11 5.37 2.78 -5.25
C PRO A 11 4.14 2.03 -4.73
N SER A 12 3.29 2.67 -3.91
CA SER A 12 2.06 2.06 -3.39
C SER A 12 1.08 1.70 -4.51
N GLY A 13 0.89 2.60 -5.48
CA GLY A 13 0.05 2.32 -6.65
C GLY A 13 0.62 1.21 -7.54
N ALA A 14 1.95 1.13 -7.64
CA ALA A 14 2.63 0.08 -8.38
C ALA A 14 2.40 -1.32 -7.79
N LEU A 15 2.33 -1.43 -6.44
CA LEU A 15 1.98 -2.68 -5.75
C LEU A 15 0.56 -3.17 -6.08
N LEU A 16 -0.36 -2.25 -6.36
CA LEU A 16 -1.72 -2.60 -6.78
C LEU A 16 -1.80 -2.93 -8.27
N LEU A 17 -1.04 -2.20 -9.09
CA LEU A 17 -1.05 -2.33 -10.55
C LEU A 17 -0.47 -3.65 -11.04
N ALA A 18 0.69 -4.04 -10.53
CA ALA A 18 1.47 -5.15 -11.07
C ALA A 18 0.69 -6.49 -11.09
N PRO A 19 0.04 -6.94 -9.99
CA PRO A 19 -0.73 -8.18 -10.01
C PRO A 19 -1.95 -8.10 -10.92
N LEU A 20 -2.66 -6.96 -10.95
CA LEU A 20 -3.84 -6.80 -11.79
C LEU A 20 -3.49 -6.79 -13.27
N PHE A 21 -2.40 -6.11 -13.65
CA PHE A 21 -1.90 -6.12 -15.03
C PHE A 21 -1.56 -7.54 -15.49
N SER A 22 -0.84 -8.30 -14.65
CA SER A 22 -0.47 -9.68 -14.95
C SER A 22 -1.70 -10.59 -15.09
N ALA A 23 -2.69 -10.43 -14.20
CA ALA A 23 -3.93 -11.21 -14.24
C ALA A 23 -4.74 -10.94 -15.52
N LEU A 24 -4.93 -9.66 -15.90
CA LEU A 24 -5.63 -9.27 -17.13
C LEU A 24 -4.90 -9.75 -18.39
N SER A 25 -3.56 -9.64 -18.40
CA SER A 25 -2.74 -10.13 -19.52
C SER A 25 -2.86 -11.65 -19.69
N SER A 26 -2.95 -12.39 -18.58
CA SER A 26 -3.06 -13.85 -18.60
C SER A 26 -4.45 -14.34 -18.98
N ALA A 27 -5.48 -13.62 -18.62
CA ALA A 27 -6.88 -13.95 -18.96
C ALA A 27 -7.16 -13.78 -20.47
N GLY A 28 -6.52 -12.79 -21.12
CA GLY A 28 -6.51 -12.63 -22.59
C GLY A 28 -7.82 -12.11 -23.20
N GLY A 29 -8.82 -11.77 -22.40
CA GLY A 29 -10.10 -11.20 -22.85
C GLY A 29 -10.01 -9.71 -23.18
N VAL A 30 -9.04 -9.00 -22.60
CA VAL A 30 -8.81 -7.56 -22.75
C VAL A 30 -7.34 -7.26 -23.01
N ALA A 31 -7.05 -6.04 -23.46
CA ALA A 31 -5.67 -5.53 -23.62
C ALA A 31 -5.36 -4.54 -22.48
N PRO A 32 -4.63 -4.93 -21.43
CA PRO A 32 -4.25 -3.99 -20.39
C PRO A 32 -3.12 -3.07 -20.87
N VAL A 33 -3.20 -1.80 -20.51
CA VAL A 33 -2.16 -0.78 -20.70
C VAL A 33 -1.88 -0.14 -19.35
N ALA A 34 -0.61 -0.05 -18.96
CA ALA A 34 -0.23 0.58 -17.70
C ALA A 34 0.23 2.01 -17.92
N ILE A 35 -0.25 2.95 -17.11
CA ILE A 35 0.25 4.32 -17.01
C ILE A 35 0.71 4.55 -15.57
N LEU A 36 1.99 4.83 -15.39
CA LEU A 36 2.60 5.07 -14.08
C LEU A 36 3.14 6.50 -13.96
N GLY A 37 2.93 7.11 -12.81
CA GLY A 37 3.58 8.37 -12.45
C GLY A 37 5.07 8.24 -12.22
N GLU A 38 5.54 7.06 -11.79
CA GLU A 38 6.94 6.73 -11.53
C GLU A 38 7.29 5.35 -12.11
N PRO A 39 8.58 5.09 -12.41
CA PRO A 39 8.99 3.78 -12.91
C PRO A 39 8.66 2.63 -11.95
N LEU A 40 8.19 1.52 -12.50
CA LEU A 40 7.95 0.30 -11.73
C LEU A 40 9.27 -0.27 -11.20
N HIS A 41 9.29 -0.69 -9.93
CA HIS A 41 10.46 -1.32 -9.35
C HIS A 41 10.81 -2.62 -10.10
N PRO A 42 12.09 -2.84 -10.53
CA PRO A 42 12.48 -4.00 -11.35
C PRO A 42 12.13 -5.35 -10.73
N GLU A 43 12.24 -5.47 -9.41
CA GLU A 43 11.89 -6.70 -8.70
C GLU A 43 10.39 -7.00 -8.79
N LEU A 44 9.54 -5.98 -8.61
CA LEU A 44 8.09 -6.12 -8.74
C LEU A 44 7.71 -6.47 -10.19
N ALA A 45 8.31 -5.80 -11.17
CA ALA A 45 8.12 -6.13 -12.59
C ALA A 45 8.47 -7.59 -12.88
N ALA A 46 9.58 -8.07 -12.33
CA ALA A 46 10.02 -9.45 -12.52
C ALA A 46 9.12 -10.48 -11.85
N CYS A 47 8.47 -10.16 -10.69
CA CYS A 47 7.51 -11.05 -10.03
C CYS A 47 6.30 -11.33 -10.90
N PHE A 48 5.85 -10.35 -11.67
CA PHE A 48 4.63 -10.42 -12.48
C PHE A 48 4.88 -10.54 -13.99
N GLY A 49 6.14 -10.73 -14.41
CA GLY A 49 6.49 -10.89 -15.83
C GLY A 49 6.18 -9.65 -16.68
N LEU A 50 6.21 -8.46 -16.08
CA LEU A 50 5.86 -7.23 -16.74
C LEU A 50 7.03 -6.77 -17.62
N SER A 51 6.87 -6.93 -18.92
CA SER A 51 7.76 -6.39 -19.95
C SER A 51 6.91 -5.58 -20.92
N GLU A 52 6.86 -4.28 -20.71
CA GLU A 52 6.19 -3.29 -21.59
C GLU A 52 4.81 -3.65 -22.23
N PRO A 53 3.91 -2.68 -22.45
CA PRO A 53 4.19 -1.24 -22.42
C PRO A 53 3.73 -0.58 -21.11
N ILE A 54 4.68 -0.17 -20.29
CA ILE A 54 4.43 0.69 -19.14
C ILE A 54 4.80 2.10 -19.55
N LEU A 55 3.79 2.96 -19.71
CA LEU A 55 4.00 4.37 -20.02
C LEU A 55 4.31 5.11 -18.72
N CYS A 56 5.57 5.39 -18.46
CA CYS A 56 6.00 6.20 -17.33
C CYS A 56 6.16 7.67 -17.73
N SER A 57 5.97 8.59 -16.78
CA SER A 57 6.48 9.94 -16.95
C SER A 57 8.00 9.87 -16.99
N SER A 58 8.62 10.25 -18.11
CA SER A 58 10.07 10.24 -18.26
C SER A 58 10.72 11.23 -17.30
N GLY A 59 11.04 10.81 -16.07
CA GLY A 59 11.94 11.51 -15.15
C GLY A 59 11.50 12.85 -14.56
N ALA A 60 10.39 13.44 -14.98
CA ALA A 60 9.81 14.61 -14.36
C ALA A 60 8.80 14.15 -13.29
N ARG A 61 9.06 14.43 -12.03
CA ARG A 61 8.02 14.39 -11.00
C ARG A 61 6.89 15.28 -11.50
N LEU A 62 5.67 14.75 -11.52
CA LEU A 62 4.46 15.52 -11.79
C LEU A 62 4.25 16.49 -10.60
N ALA A 63 4.89 17.66 -10.68
CA ALA A 63 5.08 18.55 -9.55
C ALA A 63 3.76 19.19 -9.09
N THR A 64 2.85 19.43 -10.03
CA THR A 64 1.53 20.02 -9.75
C THR A 64 0.41 19.11 -10.22
N LEU A 65 -0.80 19.28 -9.66
CA LEU A 65 -1.97 18.51 -10.11
C LEU A 65 -2.32 18.84 -11.56
N SER A 66 -2.19 20.09 -11.99
CA SER A 66 -2.48 20.49 -13.38
C SER A 66 -1.56 19.82 -14.39
N GLU A 67 -0.27 19.70 -14.09
CA GLU A 67 0.68 18.97 -14.94
C GLU A 67 0.37 17.46 -14.98
N ALA A 68 -0.02 16.90 -13.83
CA ALA A 68 -0.41 15.50 -13.74
C ALA A 68 -1.67 15.20 -14.55
N VAL A 69 -2.69 16.06 -14.48
CA VAL A 69 -3.92 15.90 -15.28
C VAL A 69 -3.63 16.01 -16.77
N ALA A 70 -2.87 17.02 -17.22
CA ALA A 70 -2.50 17.16 -18.61
C ALA A 70 -1.71 15.96 -19.16
N PHE A 71 -0.78 15.42 -18.36
CA PHE A 71 -0.06 14.21 -18.68
C PHE A 71 -0.98 12.99 -18.84
N MET A 72 -1.92 12.78 -17.88
CA MET A 72 -2.84 11.66 -17.93
C MET A 72 -3.80 11.77 -19.11
N GLU A 73 -4.35 12.96 -19.40
CA GLU A 73 -5.20 13.19 -20.58
C GLU A 73 -4.49 12.82 -21.88
N GLU A 74 -3.25 13.30 -22.08
CA GLU A 74 -2.46 12.96 -23.27
C GLU A 74 -2.29 11.44 -23.43
N ARG A 75 -2.01 10.74 -22.32
CA ARG A 75 -1.79 9.28 -22.34
C ARG A 75 -3.10 8.51 -22.56
N LEU A 76 -4.18 8.95 -21.95
CA LEU A 76 -5.51 8.34 -22.12
C LEU A 76 -6.01 8.52 -23.56
N LEU A 77 -5.85 9.72 -24.14
CA LEU A 77 -6.19 9.97 -25.54
C LEU A 77 -5.37 9.08 -26.50
N ALA A 78 -4.07 8.90 -26.23
CA ALA A 78 -3.22 8.04 -27.05
C ALA A 78 -3.54 6.54 -26.90
N ALA A 79 -3.96 6.11 -25.72
CA ALA A 79 -4.31 4.72 -25.43
C ALA A 79 -5.68 4.34 -25.98
N GLU A 80 -6.64 5.28 -26.05
CA GLU A 80 -8.05 5.04 -26.44
C GLU A 80 -8.68 3.88 -25.66
N PRO A 81 -8.77 3.96 -24.31
CA PRO A 81 -9.29 2.87 -23.49
C PRO A 81 -10.81 2.80 -23.52
N ASP A 82 -11.35 1.60 -23.30
CA ASP A 82 -12.77 1.39 -23.03
C ASP A 82 -13.10 1.57 -21.53
N LEU A 83 -12.09 1.45 -20.66
CA LEU A 83 -12.22 1.63 -19.20
C LEU A 83 -10.87 2.06 -18.60
N VAL A 84 -10.93 2.95 -17.62
CA VAL A 84 -9.77 3.36 -16.81
C VAL A 84 -9.93 2.82 -15.39
N VAL A 85 -8.95 2.05 -14.91
CA VAL A 85 -8.88 1.58 -13.51
C VAL A 85 -7.85 2.44 -12.78
N VAL A 86 -8.29 3.17 -11.78
CA VAL A 86 -7.44 4.02 -10.95
C VAL A 86 -7.00 3.25 -9.70
N LEU A 87 -5.69 3.22 -9.45
CA LEU A 87 -5.05 2.42 -8.42
C LEU A 87 -4.29 3.31 -7.44
N GLY A 88 -4.74 3.33 -6.19
CA GLY A 88 -4.18 4.17 -5.14
C GLY A 88 -4.85 5.53 -5.00
N SER A 89 -4.22 6.42 -4.19
CA SER A 89 -4.80 7.71 -3.80
C SER A 89 -3.82 8.88 -3.87
N ASP A 90 -2.72 8.72 -4.59
CA ASP A 90 -1.75 9.79 -4.80
C ASP A 90 -2.20 10.80 -5.87
N ARG A 91 -1.35 11.78 -6.15
CA ARG A 91 -1.66 12.83 -7.13
C ARG A 91 -1.87 12.28 -8.54
N ALA A 92 -1.10 11.27 -8.95
CA ALA A 92 -1.22 10.72 -10.28
C ALA A 92 -2.49 9.88 -10.44
N ALA A 93 -2.89 9.13 -9.40
CA ALA A 93 -4.17 8.43 -9.35
C ALA A 93 -5.35 9.40 -9.46
N LEU A 94 -5.34 10.49 -8.67
CA LEU A 94 -6.34 11.55 -8.78
C LEU A 94 -6.37 12.18 -10.18
N ALA A 95 -5.20 12.47 -10.75
CA ALA A 95 -5.09 13.06 -12.08
C ALA A 95 -5.65 12.12 -13.17
N ALA A 96 -5.45 10.82 -13.04
CA ALA A 96 -6.01 9.83 -13.96
C ALA A 96 -7.54 9.79 -13.89
N ALA A 97 -8.13 9.85 -12.67
CA ALA A 97 -9.57 9.91 -12.49
C ALA A 97 -10.17 11.19 -13.10
N LEU A 98 -9.55 12.35 -12.85
CA LEU A 98 -9.99 13.64 -13.41
C LEU A 98 -9.87 13.66 -14.94
N GLY A 99 -8.73 13.25 -15.49
CA GLY A 99 -8.51 13.21 -16.93
C GLY A 99 -9.46 12.23 -17.65
N ALA A 100 -9.73 11.07 -17.06
CA ALA A 100 -10.71 10.12 -17.57
C ALA A 100 -12.12 10.70 -17.59
N ALA A 101 -12.54 11.36 -16.51
CA ALA A 101 -13.85 12.02 -16.41
C ALA A 101 -14.01 13.13 -17.43
N GLU A 102 -12.99 13.98 -17.62
CA GLU A 102 -13.01 15.06 -18.64
C GLU A 102 -13.17 14.49 -20.06
N LEU A 103 -12.56 13.34 -20.32
CA LEU A 103 -12.65 12.65 -21.61
C LEU A 103 -13.93 11.80 -21.77
N GLY A 104 -14.80 11.74 -20.74
CA GLY A 104 -16.02 10.95 -20.74
C GLY A 104 -15.77 9.44 -20.75
N LEU A 105 -14.60 9.01 -20.25
CA LEU A 105 -14.24 7.59 -20.15
C LEU A 105 -14.79 6.98 -18.85
N PRO A 106 -15.29 5.74 -18.87
CA PRO A 106 -15.69 5.04 -17.66
C PRO A 106 -14.50 4.83 -16.70
N VAL A 107 -14.75 5.01 -15.39
CA VAL A 107 -13.72 4.92 -14.34
C VAL A 107 -14.09 3.85 -13.32
N ALA A 108 -13.13 2.99 -12.98
CA ALA A 108 -13.21 2.11 -11.83
C ALA A 108 -12.12 2.48 -10.81
N ALA A 109 -12.46 2.53 -9.53
CA ALA A 109 -11.52 2.78 -8.46
C ALA A 109 -11.15 1.48 -7.73
N ALA A 110 -9.86 1.25 -7.49
CA ALA A 110 -9.38 0.19 -6.62
C ALA A 110 -9.04 0.74 -5.23
N ASP A 111 -9.11 -0.12 -4.20
CA ASP A 111 -9.03 0.28 -2.79
C ASP A 111 -10.08 1.34 -2.41
N ALA A 112 -11.23 1.29 -3.06
CA ALA A 112 -12.32 2.23 -2.87
C ALA A 112 -12.91 2.17 -1.46
N GLY A 113 -13.40 3.30 -0.98
CA GLY A 113 -14.09 3.40 0.31
C GLY A 113 -13.20 3.44 1.54
N LEU A 114 -11.87 3.39 1.40
CA LEU A 114 -10.96 3.55 2.53
C LEU A 114 -11.05 4.97 3.09
N ARG A 115 -11.20 5.09 4.42
CA ARG A 115 -11.34 6.38 5.12
C ARG A 115 -10.54 6.40 6.43
N SER A 116 -9.59 7.33 6.53
CA SER A 116 -8.91 7.63 7.79
C SER A 116 -9.71 8.58 8.66
N GLY A 117 -10.59 9.36 8.05
CA GLY A 117 -11.30 10.45 8.71
C GLY A 117 -10.44 11.70 8.98
N GLU A 118 -9.20 11.72 8.52
CA GLU A 118 -8.30 12.87 8.62
C GLU A 118 -8.49 13.78 7.39
N THR A 119 -9.53 14.60 7.42
CA THR A 119 -9.97 15.41 6.27
C THR A 119 -8.93 16.42 5.76
N GLN A 120 -7.89 16.70 6.52
CA GLN A 120 -6.77 17.56 6.12
C GLN A 120 -5.66 16.76 5.40
N GLU A 121 -5.70 15.43 5.46
CA GLU A 121 -4.74 14.59 4.77
C GLU A 121 -5.03 14.56 3.26
N GLN A 122 -4.02 14.85 2.43
CA GLN A 122 -4.19 14.88 0.98
C GLN A 122 -4.68 13.54 0.41
N ALA A 123 -4.18 12.43 0.95
CA ALA A 123 -4.58 11.09 0.51
C ALA A 123 -6.06 10.81 0.81
N GLU A 124 -6.58 11.26 1.98
CA GLU A 124 -8.00 11.12 2.33
C GLU A 124 -8.89 11.94 1.38
N MET A 125 -8.48 13.16 1.07
CA MET A 125 -9.19 14.00 0.12
C MET A 125 -9.20 13.37 -1.28
N ASN A 126 -8.06 12.87 -1.73
CA ASN A 126 -7.95 12.21 -3.03
C ASN A 126 -8.84 10.98 -3.12
N ARG A 127 -8.87 10.10 -2.08
CA ARG A 127 -9.76 8.93 -2.03
C ARG A 127 -11.21 9.32 -2.25
N ARG A 128 -11.70 10.32 -1.53
CA ARG A 128 -13.09 10.79 -1.65
C ARG A 128 -13.43 11.33 -3.04
N ILE A 129 -12.49 12.08 -3.65
CA ILE A 129 -12.69 12.61 -5.00
C ILE A 129 -12.68 11.48 -6.02
N ILE A 130 -11.73 10.54 -5.94
CA ILE A 130 -11.66 9.40 -6.85
C ILE A 130 -12.92 8.54 -6.74
N ASP A 131 -13.38 8.21 -5.52
CA ASP A 131 -14.60 7.45 -5.32
C ASP A 131 -15.83 8.19 -5.89
N THR A 132 -15.88 9.52 -5.77
CA THR A 132 -16.99 10.32 -6.32
C THR A 132 -17.01 10.32 -7.86
N ILE A 133 -15.85 10.27 -8.50
CA ILE A 133 -15.71 10.23 -9.97
C ILE A 133 -16.01 8.83 -10.52
N ALA A 134 -15.64 7.79 -9.78
CA ALA A 134 -15.68 6.42 -10.27
C ALA A 134 -17.12 5.91 -10.50
N ASP A 135 -17.32 5.19 -11.60
CA ASP A 135 -18.55 4.48 -11.91
C ASP A 135 -18.66 3.14 -11.18
N MET A 136 -17.52 2.52 -10.86
CA MET A 136 -17.39 1.22 -10.20
C MET A 136 -16.33 1.24 -9.11
N HIS A 137 -16.56 0.54 -8.00
CA HIS A 137 -15.73 0.58 -6.82
C HIS A 137 -15.27 -0.82 -6.42
N PHE A 138 -13.99 -1.12 -6.60
CA PHE A 138 -13.38 -2.35 -6.10
C PHE A 138 -12.88 -2.14 -4.68
N VAL A 139 -13.53 -2.82 -3.76
CA VAL A 139 -13.31 -2.65 -2.32
C VAL A 139 -12.38 -3.74 -1.79
N SER A 140 -11.42 -3.34 -0.96
CA SER A 140 -10.41 -4.25 -0.41
C SER A 140 -10.74 -4.81 0.97
N GLU A 141 -11.64 -4.18 1.73
CA GLU A 141 -12.07 -4.59 3.07
C GLU A 141 -13.49 -4.13 3.38
N HIS A 142 -14.15 -4.78 4.35
CA HIS A 142 -15.55 -4.50 4.69
C HIS A 142 -15.82 -3.06 5.11
N SER A 143 -14.87 -2.41 5.77
CA SER A 143 -15.01 -0.99 6.15
C SER A 143 -15.22 -0.09 4.93
N GLY A 144 -14.56 -0.40 3.81
CA GLY A 144 -14.75 0.33 2.56
C GLY A 144 -16.18 0.21 2.01
N LEU A 145 -16.79 -0.98 2.08
CA LEU A 145 -18.20 -1.17 1.71
C LEU A 145 -19.12 -0.30 2.59
N TYR A 146 -18.94 -0.38 3.93
CA TYR A 146 -19.75 0.40 4.86
C TYR A 146 -19.61 1.90 4.64
N ASN A 147 -18.40 2.39 4.38
CA ASN A 147 -18.17 3.80 4.13
C ASN A 147 -18.91 4.27 2.88
N LEU A 148 -18.78 3.56 1.77
CA LEU A 148 -19.43 3.91 0.50
C LEU A 148 -20.97 3.85 0.61
N ILE A 149 -21.53 2.79 1.23
CA ILE A 149 -22.97 2.70 1.47
C ILE A 149 -23.47 3.86 2.31
N ASN A 150 -22.77 4.22 3.40
CA ASN A 150 -23.13 5.34 4.25
C ASN A 150 -22.99 6.71 3.56
N GLU A 151 -22.10 6.82 2.59
CA GLU A 151 -21.92 8.00 1.74
C GLU A 151 -22.95 8.06 0.61
N GLY A 152 -23.80 7.04 0.46
CA GLY A 152 -24.92 7.01 -0.50
C GLY A 152 -24.58 6.44 -1.88
N PHE A 153 -23.48 5.71 -2.01
CA PHE A 153 -23.14 5.01 -3.25
C PHE A 153 -24.06 3.80 -3.48
N ASP A 154 -24.35 3.50 -4.73
CA ASP A 154 -25.17 2.39 -5.16
C ASP A 154 -24.46 1.05 -4.91
N GLU A 155 -25.07 0.15 -4.15
CA GLU A 155 -24.50 -1.15 -3.78
C GLU A 155 -24.19 -2.02 -5.03
N ASP A 156 -24.94 -1.89 -6.10
CA ASP A 156 -24.70 -2.62 -7.36
C ASP A 156 -23.37 -2.22 -8.04
N ARG A 157 -22.78 -1.08 -7.63
CA ARG A 157 -21.49 -0.59 -8.11
C ARG A 157 -20.33 -0.94 -7.20
N LEU A 158 -20.58 -1.59 -6.05
CA LEU A 158 -19.59 -1.94 -5.05
C LEU A 158 -19.16 -3.40 -5.20
N LEU A 159 -17.92 -3.65 -5.54
CA LEU A 159 -17.38 -4.97 -5.83
C LEU A 159 -16.29 -5.34 -4.79
N PHE A 160 -16.62 -6.24 -3.87
CA PHE A 160 -15.66 -6.70 -2.88
C PHE A 160 -14.68 -7.69 -3.52
N ALA A 161 -13.47 -7.23 -3.87
CA ALA A 161 -12.44 -8.01 -4.55
C ALA A 161 -11.33 -8.51 -3.61
N GLY A 162 -11.07 -7.79 -2.52
CA GLY A 162 -9.92 -8.01 -1.65
C GLY A 162 -8.75 -7.06 -1.98
N ASN A 163 -7.64 -7.24 -1.30
CA ASN A 163 -6.52 -6.30 -1.31
C ASN A 163 -5.41 -6.73 -2.29
N LEU A 164 -5.26 -5.98 -3.39
CA LEU A 164 -4.22 -6.21 -4.42
C LEU A 164 -2.79 -6.13 -3.88
N ALA A 165 -2.52 -5.33 -2.84
CA ALA A 165 -1.19 -5.25 -2.24
C ALA A 165 -0.77 -6.59 -1.62
N ILE A 166 -1.73 -7.42 -1.19
CA ILE A 166 -1.45 -8.75 -0.63
C ILE A 166 -1.06 -9.74 -1.74
N ASP A 167 -1.56 -9.56 -2.97
CA ASP A 167 -1.08 -10.34 -4.14
C ASP A 167 0.40 -10.04 -4.42
N SER A 168 0.79 -8.76 -4.35
CA SER A 168 2.20 -8.34 -4.48
C SER A 168 3.06 -8.84 -3.33
N LEU A 169 2.55 -8.77 -2.09
CA LEU A 169 3.21 -9.33 -0.92
C LEU A 169 3.51 -10.81 -1.10
N ALA A 170 2.53 -11.61 -1.52
CA ALA A 170 2.69 -13.04 -1.73
C ALA A 170 3.78 -13.36 -2.76
N ALA A 171 3.76 -12.69 -3.93
CA ALA A 171 4.74 -12.87 -5.00
C ALA A 171 6.16 -12.44 -4.58
N LEU A 172 6.30 -11.31 -3.90
CA LEU A 172 7.60 -10.84 -3.40
C LEU A 172 8.16 -11.75 -2.30
N MET A 173 7.30 -12.27 -1.42
CA MET A 173 7.70 -13.22 -0.38
C MET A 173 8.15 -14.56 -0.94
N GLU A 174 7.48 -15.08 -1.95
CA GLU A 174 7.91 -16.29 -2.66
C GLU A 174 9.31 -16.09 -3.27
N ARG A 175 9.56 -14.94 -3.89
CA ARG A 175 10.85 -14.58 -4.46
C ARG A 175 11.95 -14.40 -3.40
N SER A 176 11.65 -13.78 -2.25
CA SER A 176 12.63 -13.58 -1.17
C SER A 176 13.14 -14.89 -0.56
N GLY A 177 12.32 -15.93 -0.63
CA GLY A 177 12.60 -17.22 -0.03
C GLY A 177 12.59 -17.17 1.50
N ALA A 178 13.05 -18.28 2.11
CA ALA A 178 13.05 -18.43 3.58
C ALA A 178 14.26 -17.78 4.28
N ARG A 179 15.18 -17.15 3.55
CA ARG A 179 16.41 -16.61 4.16
C ARG A 179 16.11 -15.34 4.95
N SER A 180 16.57 -15.33 6.20
CA SER A 180 16.59 -14.10 7.00
C SER A 180 17.59 -13.10 6.43
N VAL A 181 17.19 -11.84 6.34
CA VAL A 181 18.07 -10.72 5.99
C VAL A 181 18.53 -9.93 7.22
N ALA A 182 17.98 -10.24 8.38
CA ALA A 182 18.28 -9.54 9.63
C ALA A 182 19.76 -9.61 10.01
N GLU A 183 20.47 -10.71 9.68
CA GLU A 183 21.90 -10.87 9.94
C GLU A 183 22.75 -9.82 9.20
N ARG A 184 22.31 -9.30 8.06
CA ARG A 184 23.02 -8.22 7.35
C ARG A 184 23.05 -6.93 8.14
N TYR A 185 22.12 -6.78 9.09
CA TYR A 185 21.96 -5.61 9.94
C TYR A 185 22.35 -5.92 11.40
N GLY A 186 23.18 -6.95 11.61
CA GLY A 186 23.72 -7.28 12.93
C GLY A 186 22.70 -7.84 13.93
N SER A 187 21.54 -8.29 13.45
CA SER A 187 20.48 -8.80 14.30
C SER A 187 20.04 -10.21 13.87
N GLY A 188 19.21 -10.86 14.67
CA GLY A 188 18.61 -12.16 14.36
C GLY A 188 17.07 -12.07 14.30
N PRO A 189 16.41 -13.12 13.79
CA PRO A 189 14.94 -13.15 13.73
C PRO A 189 14.32 -12.95 15.11
N LYS A 190 13.26 -12.10 15.14
CA LYS A 190 12.49 -11.71 16.34
C LYS A 190 13.30 -11.03 17.47
N LYS A 191 14.45 -10.46 17.13
CA LYS A 191 15.36 -9.77 18.09
C LYS A 191 15.50 -8.27 17.86
N TYR A 192 14.69 -7.66 17.00
CA TYR A 192 14.70 -6.23 16.72
C TYR A 192 13.29 -5.70 16.45
N ALA A 193 13.09 -4.42 16.71
CA ALA A 193 11.96 -3.67 16.18
C ALA A 193 12.33 -3.09 14.82
N LEU A 194 11.41 -3.18 13.85
CA LEU A 194 11.51 -2.48 12.59
C LEU A 194 10.70 -1.19 12.70
N MET A 195 11.30 -0.05 12.37
CA MET A 195 10.58 1.22 12.33
C MET A 195 10.63 1.81 10.93
N MET A 196 9.47 2.14 10.39
CA MET A 196 9.32 2.95 9.20
C MET A 196 8.53 4.21 9.57
N PRO A 197 9.22 5.33 9.85
CA PRO A 197 8.58 6.61 10.12
C PRO A 197 7.80 7.08 8.88
N GLY A 198 7.03 8.15 9.01
CA GLY A 198 6.40 8.81 7.87
C GLY A 198 7.44 9.45 6.93
N LYS A 199 7.09 10.57 6.32
CA LYS A 199 8.02 11.30 5.42
C LYS A 199 9.28 11.77 6.13
N GLU A 200 9.15 12.17 7.39
CA GLU A 200 10.22 12.62 8.25
C GLU A 200 10.20 11.86 9.58
N LEU A 201 11.32 11.87 10.30
CA LEU A 201 11.37 11.39 11.67
C LEU A 201 11.01 12.55 12.61
N GLU A 202 9.85 12.46 13.23
CA GLU A 202 9.36 13.45 14.18
C GLU A 202 10.23 13.54 15.43
N PRO A 203 10.37 14.71 16.07
CA PRO A 203 11.16 14.86 17.32
C PRO A 203 10.71 13.91 18.43
N ALA A 204 9.40 13.65 18.57
CA ALA A 204 8.87 12.71 19.55
C ALA A 204 9.30 11.27 19.24
N GLN A 205 9.33 10.88 17.97
CA GLN A 205 9.82 9.57 17.53
C GLN A 205 11.31 9.43 17.81
N SER A 206 12.10 10.49 17.59
CA SER A 206 13.54 10.52 17.88
C SER A 206 13.83 10.33 19.38
N ALA A 207 13.09 11.01 20.26
CA ALA A 207 13.19 10.84 21.71
C ALA A 207 12.85 9.41 22.16
N MET A 208 11.79 8.83 21.59
CA MET A 208 11.34 7.47 21.85
C MET A 208 12.40 6.41 21.49
N LEU A 209 13.20 6.64 20.44
CA LEU A 209 14.18 5.68 19.96
C LEU A 209 15.22 5.29 21.02
N SER A 210 15.64 6.25 21.86
CA SER A 210 16.60 5.97 22.95
C SER A 210 16.04 4.98 23.97
N GLU A 211 14.78 5.16 24.38
CA GLU A 211 14.13 4.31 25.35
C GLU A 211 13.78 2.94 24.73
N LEU A 212 13.34 2.92 23.48
CA LEU A 212 13.05 1.70 22.75
C LEU A 212 14.32 0.85 22.56
N ALA A 213 15.44 1.47 22.22
CA ALA A 213 16.72 0.81 22.02
C ALA A 213 17.28 0.19 23.31
N ALA A 214 16.90 0.70 24.49
CA ALA A 214 17.23 0.07 25.77
C ALA A 214 16.49 -1.26 26.01
N ILE A 215 15.36 -1.49 25.31
CA ILE A 215 14.56 -2.73 25.41
C ILE A 215 15.02 -3.75 24.37
N LEU A 216 15.19 -3.32 23.12
CA LEU A 216 15.64 -4.19 22.01
C LEU A 216 16.27 -3.34 20.90
N PRO A 217 17.18 -3.92 20.07
CA PRO A 217 17.73 -3.25 18.91
C PRO A 217 16.63 -2.72 17.97
N VAL A 218 16.85 -1.53 17.40
CA VAL A 218 15.89 -0.90 16.47
C VAL A 218 16.55 -0.71 15.10
N ILE A 219 15.91 -1.20 14.06
CA ILE A 219 16.26 -0.90 12.68
C ILE A 219 15.26 0.14 12.17
N VAL A 220 15.76 1.34 11.88
CA VAL A 220 14.98 2.44 11.33
C VAL A 220 15.25 2.52 9.84
N LEU A 221 14.20 2.43 9.03
CA LEU A 221 14.31 2.71 7.59
C LEU A 221 14.41 4.22 7.39
N LYS A 222 15.36 4.64 6.57
CA LYS A 222 15.58 6.06 6.27
C LYS A 222 14.28 6.68 5.74
N PRO A 223 13.81 7.79 6.34
CA PRO A 223 12.67 8.53 5.82
C PRO A 223 12.98 9.14 4.45
N GLU A 224 11.96 9.50 3.70
CA GLU A 224 12.11 10.08 2.36
C GLU A 224 12.72 11.49 2.41
N GLU A 225 12.48 12.21 3.49
CA GLU A 225 12.97 13.58 3.74
C GLU A 225 13.74 13.65 5.07
N GLY A 226 14.76 14.50 5.18
CA GLY A 226 15.41 14.82 6.45
C GLY A 226 16.36 13.77 7.04
N GLY A 227 16.57 12.64 6.37
CA GLY A 227 17.34 11.51 6.91
C GLY A 227 18.87 11.65 6.90
N GLU A 228 19.45 12.80 6.46
CA GLU A 228 20.90 12.90 6.23
C GLU A 228 21.74 13.25 7.48
N THR A 229 21.12 13.75 8.57
CA THR A 229 21.82 14.28 9.75
C THR A 229 21.25 13.79 11.08
N LEU A 230 20.62 12.61 11.12
CA LEU A 230 20.06 12.07 12.35
C LEU A 230 21.17 11.50 13.24
N GLU A 231 21.43 12.16 14.39
CA GLU A 231 22.18 11.53 15.48
C GLU A 231 21.29 10.49 16.14
N LEU A 232 21.64 9.22 15.95
CA LEU A 232 20.89 8.10 16.50
C LEU A 232 21.53 7.60 17.79
N PRO A 233 20.72 7.18 18.78
CA PRO A 233 21.24 6.61 20.01
C PRO A 233 21.85 5.21 19.77
N ASP A 234 22.68 4.76 20.74
CA ASP A 234 23.21 3.39 20.72
C ASP A 234 22.07 2.35 20.63
N GLY A 235 22.27 1.32 19.84
CA GLY A 235 21.25 0.28 19.61
C GLY A 235 20.22 0.61 18.52
N VAL A 236 20.28 1.79 17.91
CA VAL A 236 19.47 2.17 16.75
C VAL A 236 20.34 2.19 15.49
N GLN A 237 19.88 1.54 14.45
CA GLN A 237 20.55 1.50 13.16
C GLN A 237 19.67 2.13 12.07
N LEU A 238 20.16 3.18 11.42
CA LEU A 238 19.52 3.75 10.22
C LEU A 238 19.97 2.94 9.01
N VAL A 239 19.00 2.54 8.22
CA VAL A 239 19.21 1.68 7.04
C VAL A 239 18.55 2.32 5.84
N GLU A 240 19.25 2.40 4.72
CA GLU A 240 18.62 2.75 3.44
C GLU A 240 17.49 1.77 3.15
N ARG A 241 16.44 2.25 2.49
CA ARG A 241 15.30 1.39 2.13
C ARG A 241 15.78 0.24 1.24
N PRO A 242 15.68 -1.02 1.68
CA PRO A 242 16.15 -2.13 0.88
C PRO A 242 15.17 -2.44 -0.27
N GLU A 243 15.58 -3.35 -1.16
CA GLU A 243 14.70 -3.92 -2.19
C GLU A 243 13.38 -4.45 -1.58
N PRO A 244 12.25 -4.40 -2.29
CA PRO A 244 10.93 -4.78 -1.76
C PRO A 244 10.90 -6.14 -1.07
N SER A 245 11.44 -7.20 -1.67
CA SER A 245 11.47 -8.52 -1.04
C SER A 245 12.34 -8.57 0.22
N ALA A 246 13.43 -7.81 0.26
CA ALA A 246 14.28 -7.70 1.45
C ALA A 246 13.60 -6.90 2.57
N LEU A 247 12.85 -5.86 2.24
CA LEU A 247 12.01 -5.12 3.20
C LEU A 247 10.98 -6.04 3.85
N LEU A 248 10.27 -6.81 3.04
CA LEU A 248 9.27 -7.77 3.53
C LEU A 248 9.92 -8.88 4.39
N ALA A 249 11.12 -9.34 4.03
CA ALA A 249 11.85 -10.29 4.85
C ALA A 249 12.29 -9.68 6.20
N LEU A 250 12.71 -8.40 6.22
CA LEU A 250 12.96 -7.68 7.46
C LEU A 250 11.69 -7.54 8.31
N LEU A 251 10.57 -7.17 7.70
CA LEU A 251 9.29 -7.09 8.38
C LEU A 251 8.88 -8.43 8.99
N ARG A 252 8.90 -9.50 8.20
CA ARG A 252 8.57 -10.86 8.66
C ARG A 252 9.42 -11.28 9.86
N ASP A 253 10.71 -10.97 9.83
CA ASP A 253 11.66 -11.39 10.83
C ASP A 253 11.75 -10.43 12.02
N SER A 254 11.09 -9.27 11.98
CA SER A 254 11.04 -8.34 13.11
C SER A 254 10.23 -8.90 14.28
N ALA A 255 10.53 -8.48 15.50
CA ALA A 255 9.72 -8.76 16.68
C ALA A 255 8.41 -7.98 16.66
N MET A 256 8.47 -6.77 16.08
CA MET A 256 7.36 -5.84 15.88
C MET A 256 7.70 -4.80 14.84
N LEU A 257 6.66 -4.18 14.29
CA LEU A 257 6.73 -3.04 13.40
C LEU A 257 6.22 -1.78 14.10
N LEU A 258 6.90 -0.65 13.92
CA LEU A 258 6.39 0.69 14.23
C LEU A 258 6.27 1.46 12.92
N THR A 259 5.08 1.93 12.56
CA THR A 259 4.89 2.59 11.25
C THR A 259 3.72 3.56 11.23
N ALA A 260 3.76 4.49 10.27
CA ALA A 260 2.62 5.33 9.90
C ALA A 260 1.97 4.88 8.57
N SER A 261 2.52 3.87 7.88
CA SER A 261 2.04 3.40 6.56
C SER A 261 0.90 2.41 6.67
N GLY A 262 -0.23 2.67 5.96
CA GLY A 262 -1.36 1.76 5.88
C GLY A 262 -1.04 0.45 5.13
N GLU A 263 -0.16 0.49 4.13
CA GLU A 263 0.30 -0.71 3.42
C GLU A 263 1.05 -1.64 4.35
N LEU A 264 2.01 -1.12 5.13
CA LEU A 264 2.77 -1.94 6.08
C LEU A 264 1.91 -2.47 7.23
N GLN A 265 0.84 -1.79 7.62
CA GLN A 265 -0.15 -2.33 8.57
C GLN A 265 -0.82 -3.58 8.02
N ALA A 266 -1.20 -3.56 6.73
CA ALA A 266 -1.81 -4.70 6.06
C ALA A 266 -0.80 -5.86 5.90
N GLU A 267 0.41 -5.56 5.48
CA GLU A 267 1.50 -6.54 5.34
C GLU A 267 1.85 -7.20 6.68
N ALA A 268 2.01 -6.40 7.75
CA ALA A 268 2.25 -6.88 9.10
C ALA A 268 1.12 -7.80 9.59
N THR A 269 -0.13 -7.45 9.30
CA THR A 269 -1.30 -8.26 9.64
C THR A 269 -1.25 -9.63 8.97
N VAL A 270 -0.99 -9.69 7.66
CA VAL A 270 -0.91 -10.96 6.92
C VAL A 270 0.30 -11.79 7.34
N MET A 271 1.44 -11.15 7.62
CA MET A 271 2.63 -11.81 8.14
C MET A 271 2.56 -12.15 9.63
N ASN A 272 1.48 -11.75 10.30
CA ASN A 272 1.28 -11.96 11.72
C ASN A 272 2.41 -11.35 12.58
N VAL A 273 2.81 -10.12 12.25
CA VAL A 273 3.80 -9.33 12.98
C VAL A 273 3.06 -8.28 13.81
N PRO A 274 3.30 -8.17 15.13
CA PRO A 274 2.75 -7.09 15.93
C PRO A 274 3.06 -5.73 15.30
N CYS A 275 2.06 -4.87 15.13
CA CYS A 275 2.19 -3.56 14.50
C CYS A 275 1.72 -2.46 15.46
N LEU A 276 2.55 -1.47 15.68
CA LEU A 276 2.23 -0.25 16.41
C LEU A 276 2.15 0.91 15.42
N THR A 277 0.94 1.42 15.22
CA THR A 277 0.73 2.52 14.28
C THR A 277 0.92 3.87 14.95
N LEU A 278 1.90 4.62 14.47
CA LEU A 278 2.31 5.95 14.95
C LEU A 278 1.35 7.05 14.44
N ARG A 279 0.05 6.79 14.46
CA ARG A 279 -1.03 7.69 14.04
C ARG A 279 -2.22 7.51 14.98
N GLU A 280 -3.07 8.55 15.07
CA GLU A 280 -4.31 8.51 15.85
C GLU A 280 -5.43 7.76 15.12
N ARG A 281 -5.33 7.63 13.81
CA ARG A 281 -6.34 7.02 12.94
C ARG A 281 -5.68 6.19 11.84
N THR A 282 -6.46 5.29 11.25
CA THR A 282 -6.05 4.52 10.08
C THR A 282 -7.20 4.37 9.10
N GLU A 283 -6.88 4.32 7.83
CA GLU A 283 -7.79 3.94 6.75
C GLU A 283 -8.00 2.42 6.65
N ARG A 284 -7.28 1.63 7.45
CA ARG A 284 -7.30 0.15 7.46
C ARG A 284 -7.82 -0.41 8.79
N PRO A 285 -9.07 -0.13 9.20
CA PRO A 285 -9.59 -0.60 10.49
C PRO A 285 -9.62 -2.12 10.64
N SER A 286 -9.70 -2.89 9.55
CA SER A 286 -9.59 -4.35 9.60
C SER A 286 -8.29 -4.84 10.23
N THR A 287 -7.20 -4.07 10.15
CA THR A 287 -5.93 -4.39 10.80
C THR A 287 -5.98 -4.28 12.31
N LEU A 288 -6.87 -3.42 12.84
CA LEU A 288 -7.12 -3.23 14.28
C LEU A 288 -8.08 -4.27 14.83
N GLU A 289 -9.19 -4.51 14.12
CA GLU A 289 -10.30 -5.34 14.61
C GLU A 289 -9.96 -6.84 14.54
N ILE A 290 -9.26 -7.24 13.51
CA ILE A 290 -8.98 -8.64 13.18
C ILE A 290 -7.47 -8.92 13.24
N GLY A 291 -6.65 -7.95 12.81
CA GLY A 291 -5.22 -8.09 12.59
C GLY A 291 -4.35 -7.92 13.83
N THR A 292 -3.11 -7.50 13.59
CA THR A 292 -2.04 -7.36 14.60
C THR A 292 -1.78 -5.91 15.00
N ASN A 293 -2.55 -4.96 14.47
CA ASN A 293 -2.28 -3.54 14.59
C ASN A 293 -2.89 -2.93 15.86
N THR A 294 -2.18 -1.95 16.43
CA THR A 294 -2.65 -1.11 17.54
C THR A 294 -2.29 0.34 17.23
N LEU A 295 -3.28 1.24 17.30
CA LEU A 295 -3.03 2.68 17.18
C LEU A 295 -2.41 3.19 18.50
N VAL A 296 -1.29 3.86 18.41
CA VAL A 296 -0.54 4.39 19.56
C VAL A 296 -0.25 5.88 19.46
N GLY A 297 -0.52 6.48 18.30
CA GLY A 297 -0.15 7.87 18.05
C GLY A 297 1.34 8.09 18.29
N LEU A 298 1.67 9.21 18.97
CA LEU A 298 3.04 9.54 19.39
C LEU A 298 3.17 9.52 20.94
N ASP A 299 2.32 8.76 21.62
CA ASP A 299 2.40 8.56 23.08
C ASP A 299 3.52 7.57 23.42
N VAL A 300 4.68 8.13 23.80
CA VAL A 300 5.90 7.37 24.08
C VAL A 300 5.68 6.37 25.24
N GLU A 301 4.97 6.75 26.30
CA GLU A 301 4.72 5.89 27.46
C GLU A 301 3.86 4.67 27.04
N ALA A 302 2.77 4.91 26.31
CA ALA A 302 1.93 3.84 25.77
C ALA A 302 2.70 2.90 24.85
N ILE A 303 3.54 3.45 23.96
CA ILE A 303 4.38 2.65 23.05
C ILE A 303 5.32 1.74 23.83
N LEU A 304 6.08 2.29 24.78
CA LEU A 304 7.06 1.52 25.57
C LEU A 304 6.38 0.45 26.43
N HIS A 305 5.21 0.75 27.01
CA HIS A 305 4.43 -0.22 27.75
C HIS A 305 4.01 -1.41 26.85
N LEU A 306 3.50 -1.13 25.65
CA LEU A 306 3.10 -2.18 24.69
C LEU A 306 4.31 -2.98 24.19
N VAL A 307 5.42 -2.33 23.92
CA VAL A 307 6.68 -3.00 23.53
C VAL A 307 7.13 -3.97 24.61
N GLY A 308 7.13 -3.53 25.87
CA GLY A 308 7.45 -4.39 27.02
C GLY A 308 6.51 -5.60 27.13
N HIS A 309 5.22 -5.39 26.92
CA HIS A 309 4.23 -6.45 26.93
C HIS A 309 4.46 -7.45 25.77
N ILE A 310 4.67 -6.97 24.54
CA ILE A 310 4.95 -7.82 23.38
C ILE A 310 6.24 -8.64 23.60
N GLN A 311 7.29 -8.03 24.15
CA GLN A 311 8.57 -8.72 24.42
C GLN A 311 8.43 -9.77 25.53
N GLY A 312 7.64 -9.50 26.56
CA GLY A 312 7.40 -10.42 27.68
C GLY A 312 6.49 -11.61 27.33
N ALA A 313 5.67 -11.49 26.28
CA ALA A 313 4.75 -12.55 25.89
C ALA A 313 5.47 -13.69 25.17
N PRO A 314 5.07 -14.97 25.38
CA PRO A 314 5.53 -16.09 24.58
C PRO A 314 5.26 -15.86 23.08
N VAL A 315 6.19 -16.24 22.21
CA VAL A 315 6.05 -16.03 20.76
C VAL A 315 4.73 -16.62 20.23
N ALA A 316 4.26 -17.75 20.77
CA ALA A 316 2.99 -18.38 20.39
C ALA A 316 1.75 -17.55 20.79
N GLU A 317 1.88 -16.64 21.73
CA GLU A 317 0.77 -15.78 22.21
C GLU A 317 0.75 -14.41 21.54
N ARG A 318 1.88 -14.00 20.95
CA ARG A 318 1.99 -12.74 20.20
C ARG A 318 1.10 -12.72 18.95
N ASN A 319 0.66 -13.90 18.51
CA ASN A 319 0.18 -14.14 17.15
C ASN A 319 -1.21 -14.79 17.14
N ARG A 320 -2.23 -14.10 17.65
CA ARG A 320 -3.65 -14.56 17.62
C ARG A 320 -4.52 -13.82 16.60
N SER A 321 -3.92 -13.07 15.69
CA SER A 321 -4.66 -12.35 14.66
C SER A 321 -5.25 -13.29 13.62
N LYS A 322 -6.30 -12.82 12.98
CA LYS A 322 -6.87 -13.44 11.78
C LYS A 322 -6.52 -12.56 10.58
N ILE A 323 -6.52 -13.17 9.42
CA ILE A 323 -6.36 -12.44 8.16
C ILE A 323 -7.76 -11.94 7.74
N PRO A 324 -7.92 -10.64 7.39
CA PRO A 324 -9.17 -10.12 6.87
C PRO A 324 -9.66 -10.91 5.64
N GLU A 325 -10.97 -10.93 5.45
CA GLU A 325 -11.59 -11.66 4.35
C GLU A 325 -11.05 -11.18 3.00
N LYS A 326 -10.75 -12.13 2.10
CA LYS A 326 -10.17 -11.90 0.76
C LYS A 326 -8.77 -11.24 0.73
N TRP A 327 -8.06 -11.22 1.86
CA TRP A 327 -6.64 -10.87 1.89
C TRP A 327 -5.79 -12.14 1.70
N ASP A 328 -6.06 -12.88 0.65
CA ASP A 328 -5.59 -14.24 0.35
C ASP A 328 -4.62 -14.33 -0.83
N GLY A 329 -4.20 -13.19 -1.40
CA GLY A 329 -3.31 -13.14 -2.56
C GLY A 329 -3.97 -13.51 -3.89
N ALA A 330 -5.30 -13.42 -3.97
CA ALA A 330 -6.07 -13.73 -5.19
C ALA A 330 -7.03 -12.59 -5.61
N ALA A 331 -6.82 -11.38 -5.11
CA ALA A 331 -7.65 -10.22 -5.43
C ALA A 331 -7.55 -9.85 -6.92
N ALA A 332 -6.35 -9.92 -7.50
CA ALA A 332 -6.11 -9.59 -8.90
C ALA A 332 -6.91 -10.49 -9.86
N GLY A 333 -6.96 -11.80 -9.59
CA GLY A 333 -7.76 -12.73 -10.38
C GLY A 333 -9.26 -12.42 -10.33
N ARG A 334 -9.78 -12.13 -9.13
CA ARG A 334 -11.18 -11.74 -8.94
C ARG A 334 -11.51 -10.44 -9.66
N MET A 335 -10.64 -9.42 -9.55
CA MET A 335 -10.83 -8.14 -10.24
C MET A 335 -10.76 -8.31 -11.76
N ALA A 336 -9.81 -9.07 -12.27
CA ALA A 336 -9.69 -9.31 -13.72
C ALA A 336 -10.95 -9.94 -14.29
N GLU A 337 -11.50 -10.97 -13.64
CA GLU A 337 -12.77 -11.60 -14.05
C GLU A 337 -13.96 -10.62 -14.06
N MET A 338 -14.05 -9.76 -13.03
CA MET A 338 -15.10 -8.75 -12.93
C MET A 338 -14.95 -7.69 -14.02
N LEU A 339 -13.71 -7.20 -14.25
CA LEU A 339 -13.41 -6.19 -15.27
C LEU A 339 -13.70 -6.70 -16.69
N GLU A 340 -13.34 -7.95 -17.02
CA GLU A 340 -13.66 -8.55 -18.31
C GLU A 340 -15.17 -8.62 -18.55
N ARG A 341 -15.95 -8.99 -17.54
CA ARG A 341 -17.42 -9.00 -17.62
C ARG A 341 -18.00 -7.60 -17.82
N LEU A 342 -17.48 -6.59 -17.13
CA LEU A 342 -17.93 -5.20 -17.26
C LEU A 342 -17.74 -4.67 -18.69
N VAL A 343 -16.55 -4.84 -19.26
CA VAL A 343 -16.27 -4.33 -20.62
C VAL A 343 -16.89 -5.19 -21.73
N ALA A 344 -17.25 -6.46 -21.46
CA ALA A 344 -17.96 -7.31 -22.42
C ALA A 344 -19.46 -6.98 -22.52
N GLY A 345 -20.05 -6.43 -21.45
CA GLY A 345 -21.48 -6.05 -21.37
C GLY A 345 -21.76 -4.61 -21.81
N SER A 346 -20.73 -3.80 -21.99
CA SER A 346 -20.78 -2.45 -22.55
C SER A 346 -20.37 -2.51 -24.04
#